data_1ede2c1d24af7e227c5f48be48e56789
#
_entry.id   1ede2c1d24af7e227c5f48be48e56789
#
_cell.length_a   1.000
_cell.length_b   1.000
_cell.length_c   1.000
_cell.angle_alpha   90.00
_cell.angle_beta   90.00
_cell.angle_gamma   90.00
#
_symmetry.space_group_name_H-M   'P 1'
#
loop_
_entity.id
_entity.type
_entity.pdbx_description
1 polymer ?
#
loop_
_entity_poly.entity_id
_entity_poly.type
_entity_poly.pdbx_seq_one_letter_code
_entity_poly.pdbx_strand_id
1 'polypeptide(L)'
;MRTIIVLFFTLQSLSNYSQDINKIDSLINDGIKLKAYPGAQVFFKKGDFKFHKSYGYHTYDSITKVYDNHLFDLASITKTLASTLALMKLYDEKKLKLDNTISSFEKKLRRSNKKNTNFHELLIHQSGWIPYINHQQFLIKRNGKLKKRLISKVPKNKTIKIANDLFIKSNYFNTILRRIKKTKVDNSPNYKYSGLFFCLVPNIVKMISEKSFEIFLNENFYSKLNINLSFNPLTKNSKDIIAPTELDTIFRKQLVHGFVHDETAAIMGGVSGNAGLFGNAKDIGKISEMFLNYGVYNNERFLSENTIKYFTNPGNYKNAKETRGLGFDKPRFNSQDILYPSEKLSMNSYGHTGFTGTFFWIDPKNDLVIVLLTNRVYPYRSYENLYDLDIRRKLIDLII
;
A
#
# COMPACT_ATOMS: atom_id res chain seq x y z
N MET A 1 -51.37 9.24 -3.10
CA MET A 1 -50.34 9.89 -3.97
C MET A 1 -48.93 9.90 -3.35
N ARG A 2 -48.68 10.07 -2.06
CA ARG A 2 -47.31 10.04 -1.47
C ARG A 2 -46.57 8.69 -1.59
N THR A 3 -47.25 7.57 -1.51
CA THR A 3 -46.61 6.22 -1.55
C THR A 3 -46.10 5.85 -2.95
N ILE A 4 -46.77 6.29 -4.03
CA ILE A 4 -46.37 6.00 -5.42
C ILE A 4 -45.13 6.82 -5.81
N ILE A 5 -44.97 8.05 -5.33
CA ILE A 5 -43.80 8.90 -5.62
C ILE A 5 -42.53 8.31 -4.98
N VAL A 6 -42.60 7.76 -3.78
CA VAL A 6 -41.45 7.13 -3.10
C VAL A 6 -40.99 5.86 -3.85
N LEU A 7 -41.93 5.04 -4.36
CA LEU A 7 -41.60 3.86 -5.16
C LEU A 7 -40.93 4.23 -6.51
N PHE A 8 -41.35 5.32 -7.15
CA PHE A 8 -40.77 5.79 -8.42
C PHE A 8 -39.34 6.29 -8.24
N PHE A 9 -39.05 7.02 -7.16
CA PHE A 9 -37.69 7.49 -6.84
C PHE A 9 -36.75 6.34 -6.49
N THR A 10 -37.21 5.32 -5.79
CA THR A 10 -36.40 4.13 -5.45
C THR A 10 -36.10 3.26 -6.71
N LEU A 11 -37.06 3.11 -7.61
CA LEU A 11 -36.86 2.36 -8.88
C LEU A 11 -35.89 3.11 -9.82
N GLN A 12 -35.95 4.44 -9.91
CA GLN A 12 -35.09 5.24 -10.75
C GLN A 12 -33.64 5.28 -10.22
N SER A 13 -33.44 5.32 -8.91
CA SER A 13 -32.11 5.22 -8.29
C SER A 13 -31.49 3.83 -8.51
N LEU A 14 -32.24 2.75 -8.40
CA LEU A 14 -31.79 1.38 -8.67
C LEU A 14 -31.40 1.17 -10.15
N SER A 15 -32.14 1.79 -11.11
CA SER A 15 -31.80 1.70 -12.54
C SER A 15 -30.53 2.45 -12.90
N ASN A 16 -30.26 3.61 -12.27
CA ASN A 16 -29.04 4.37 -12.48
C ASN A 16 -27.81 3.62 -11.96
N TYR A 17 -27.87 3.05 -10.75
CA TYR A 17 -26.78 2.22 -10.22
C TYR A 17 -26.50 0.99 -11.10
N SER A 18 -27.52 0.36 -11.66
CA SER A 18 -27.36 -0.79 -12.55
C SER A 18 -26.62 -0.43 -13.85
N GLN A 19 -26.90 0.74 -14.45
CA GLN A 19 -26.19 1.19 -15.66
C GLN A 19 -24.73 1.52 -15.37
N ASP A 20 -24.42 2.12 -14.22
CA ASP A 20 -23.06 2.47 -13.86
C ASP A 20 -22.22 1.23 -13.51
N ILE A 21 -22.81 0.20 -12.89
CA ILE A 21 -22.17 -1.09 -12.65
C ILE A 21 -21.77 -1.75 -13.97
N ASN A 22 -22.65 -1.75 -15.00
CA ASN A 22 -22.34 -2.32 -16.30
C ASN A 22 -21.16 -1.60 -16.99
N LYS A 23 -21.05 -0.27 -16.84
CA LYS A 23 -19.91 0.51 -17.33
C LYS A 23 -18.61 0.18 -16.58
N ILE A 24 -18.69 0.01 -15.25
CA ILE A 24 -17.55 -0.45 -14.43
C ILE A 24 -17.11 -1.84 -14.88
N ASP A 25 -18.04 -2.77 -15.07
CA ASP A 25 -17.75 -4.12 -15.58
C ASP A 25 -17.04 -4.07 -16.94
N SER A 26 -17.53 -3.23 -17.86
CA SER A 26 -16.89 -3.03 -19.16
C SER A 26 -15.49 -2.48 -19.02
N LEU A 27 -15.28 -1.40 -18.23
CA LEU A 27 -13.98 -0.78 -18.00
C LEU A 27 -12.95 -1.78 -17.49
N ILE A 28 -13.32 -2.57 -16.47
CA ILE A 28 -12.39 -3.52 -15.84
C ILE A 28 -12.09 -4.70 -16.79
N ASN A 29 -13.08 -5.21 -17.50
CA ASN A 29 -12.89 -6.28 -18.47
C ASN A 29 -12.09 -5.82 -19.70
N ASP A 30 -12.27 -4.59 -20.15
CA ASP A 30 -11.46 -4.01 -21.24
C ASP A 30 -10.00 -3.84 -20.79
N GLY A 31 -9.75 -3.48 -19.53
CA GLY A 31 -8.41 -3.50 -18.93
C GLY A 31 -7.75 -4.89 -19.01
N ILE A 32 -8.50 -5.97 -18.77
CA ILE A 32 -8.01 -7.34 -18.91
C ILE A 32 -7.69 -7.68 -20.37
N LYS A 33 -8.64 -7.39 -21.30
CA LYS A 33 -8.46 -7.63 -22.74
C LYS A 33 -7.26 -6.89 -23.32
N LEU A 34 -7.05 -5.65 -22.88
CA LEU A 34 -5.95 -4.78 -23.31
C LEU A 34 -4.65 -5.02 -22.50
N LYS A 35 -4.60 -6.11 -21.72
CA LYS A 35 -3.42 -6.53 -20.94
C LYS A 35 -2.90 -5.48 -19.97
N ALA A 36 -3.80 -4.70 -19.38
CA ALA A 36 -3.45 -3.82 -18.25
C ALA A 36 -3.18 -4.63 -16.97
N TYR A 37 -3.87 -5.75 -16.82
CA TYR A 37 -3.71 -6.74 -15.74
C TYR A 37 -4.47 -8.01 -16.10
N PRO A 38 -4.08 -9.20 -15.62
CA PRO A 38 -4.84 -10.43 -15.85
C PRO A 38 -6.05 -10.57 -14.93
N GLY A 39 -6.00 -9.99 -13.73
CA GLY A 39 -7.08 -10.06 -12.76
C GLY A 39 -7.19 -8.82 -11.90
N ALA A 40 -8.40 -8.58 -11.36
CA ALA A 40 -8.70 -7.43 -10.53
C ALA A 40 -9.76 -7.73 -9.48
N GLN A 41 -9.77 -6.93 -8.42
CA GLN A 41 -10.88 -6.77 -7.49
C GLN A 41 -11.23 -5.29 -7.37
N VAL A 42 -12.51 -4.98 -7.41
CA VAL A 42 -13.05 -3.64 -7.19
C VAL A 42 -13.95 -3.67 -5.96
N PHE A 43 -13.74 -2.74 -5.07
CA PHE A 43 -14.68 -2.42 -3.99
C PHE A 43 -14.92 -0.91 -3.99
N PHE A 44 -16.18 -0.51 -3.83
CA PHE A 44 -16.48 0.87 -3.47
C PHE A 44 -17.68 0.96 -2.54
N LYS A 45 -17.69 2.01 -1.72
CA LYS A 45 -18.80 2.48 -0.90
C LYS A 45 -19.10 3.93 -1.31
N LYS A 46 -20.37 4.25 -1.58
CA LYS A 46 -20.86 5.61 -1.79
C LYS A 46 -22.19 5.77 -1.06
N GLY A 47 -22.24 6.62 -0.05
CA GLY A 47 -23.33 6.62 0.90
C GLY A 47 -23.52 5.23 1.53
N ASP A 48 -24.74 4.73 1.55
CA ASP A 48 -25.04 3.39 2.10
C ASP A 48 -24.78 2.25 1.09
N PHE A 49 -24.57 2.58 -0.18
CA PHE A 49 -24.35 1.59 -1.23
C PHE A 49 -22.94 1.03 -1.17
N LYS A 50 -22.81 -0.29 -1.23
CA LYS A 50 -21.53 -0.99 -1.30
C LYS A 50 -21.53 -1.95 -2.48
N PHE A 51 -20.43 -1.95 -3.21
CA PHE A 51 -20.19 -2.85 -4.33
C PHE A 51 -18.87 -3.58 -4.12
N HIS A 52 -18.84 -4.87 -4.43
CA HIS A 52 -17.62 -5.67 -4.44
C HIS A 52 -17.71 -6.71 -5.53
N LYS A 53 -16.68 -6.78 -6.40
CA LYS A 53 -16.63 -7.75 -7.50
C LYS A 53 -15.20 -8.08 -7.88
N SER A 54 -14.99 -9.36 -8.21
CA SER A 54 -13.73 -9.90 -8.71
C SER A 54 -13.82 -10.17 -10.20
N TYR A 55 -12.70 -9.97 -10.94
CA TYR A 55 -12.63 -10.04 -12.39
C TYR A 55 -11.41 -10.81 -12.84
N GLY A 56 -11.52 -11.53 -13.96
CA GLY A 56 -10.41 -12.18 -14.64
C GLY A 56 -9.78 -13.32 -13.86
N TYR A 57 -8.47 -13.46 -14.04
CA TYR A 57 -7.69 -14.61 -13.57
C TYR A 57 -6.39 -14.17 -12.93
N HIS A 58 -5.70 -15.06 -12.24
CA HIS A 58 -4.38 -14.79 -11.66
C HIS A 58 -3.32 -14.49 -12.73
N THR A 59 -3.47 -15.10 -13.89
CA THR A 59 -2.51 -15.05 -15.01
C THR A 59 -3.27 -15.00 -16.34
N TYR A 60 -2.60 -14.64 -17.43
CA TYR A 60 -3.22 -14.55 -18.76
C TYR A 60 -3.50 -15.93 -19.41
N ASP A 61 -3.10 -17.04 -18.79
CA ASP A 61 -3.48 -18.39 -19.20
C ASP A 61 -4.93 -18.76 -18.84
N SER A 62 -5.58 -17.94 -18.02
CA SER A 62 -6.98 -18.07 -17.62
C SER A 62 -7.31 -19.37 -16.86
N ILE A 63 -6.35 -19.92 -16.11
CA ILE A 63 -6.55 -21.15 -15.33
C ILE A 63 -7.19 -20.84 -13.97
N THR A 64 -6.59 -19.96 -13.16
CA THR A 64 -7.06 -19.66 -11.80
C THR A 64 -7.88 -18.37 -11.81
N LYS A 65 -9.22 -18.49 -11.71
CA LYS A 65 -10.12 -17.34 -11.63
C LYS A 65 -9.88 -16.55 -10.33
N VAL A 66 -10.01 -15.21 -10.38
CA VAL A 66 -9.96 -14.36 -9.19
C VAL A 66 -11.29 -14.44 -8.44
N TYR A 67 -11.22 -14.65 -7.11
CA TYR A 67 -12.36 -14.65 -6.20
C TYR A 67 -12.17 -13.59 -5.11
N ASP A 68 -13.23 -13.28 -4.39
CA ASP A 68 -13.31 -12.17 -3.42
C ASP A 68 -12.36 -12.30 -2.23
N ASN A 69 -12.02 -13.54 -1.86
CA ASN A 69 -11.07 -13.83 -0.78
C ASN A 69 -9.62 -13.94 -1.25
N HIS A 70 -9.35 -13.77 -2.55
CA HIS A 70 -8.00 -13.84 -3.09
C HIS A 70 -7.17 -12.62 -2.71
N LEU A 71 -5.89 -12.86 -2.44
CA LEU A 71 -4.97 -11.87 -1.90
C LEU A 71 -4.07 -11.31 -3.01
N PHE A 72 -3.91 -10.00 -3.00
CA PHE A 72 -3.00 -9.26 -3.87
C PHE A 72 -1.84 -8.68 -3.05
N ASP A 73 -0.65 -8.60 -3.64
CA ASP A 73 0.46 -7.83 -3.08
C ASP A 73 0.10 -6.33 -3.16
N LEU A 74 -0.06 -5.71 -2.01
CA LEU A 74 -0.51 -4.32 -1.89
C LEU A 74 0.61 -3.31 -2.15
N ALA A 75 1.85 -3.77 -2.31
CA ALA A 75 3.01 -2.92 -2.54
C ALA A 75 3.06 -1.71 -1.59
N SER A 76 3.13 -0.48 -2.12
CA SER A 76 3.26 0.73 -1.31
C SER A 76 2.02 1.10 -0.47
N ILE A 77 0.87 0.51 -0.69
CA ILE A 77 -0.29 0.64 0.22
C ILE A 77 0.09 0.16 1.64
N THR A 78 1.07 -0.73 1.77
CA THR A 78 1.69 -1.11 3.05
C THR A 78 2.14 0.10 3.88
N LYS A 79 2.64 1.16 3.22
CA LYS A 79 3.08 2.38 3.92
C LYS A 79 1.93 3.03 4.68
N THR A 80 0.74 2.99 4.11
CA THR A 80 -0.44 3.61 4.73
C THR A 80 -1.14 2.65 5.67
N LEU A 81 -1.53 1.47 5.19
CA LEU A 81 -2.37 0.54 5.95
C LEU A 81 -1.61 -0.29 7.01
N ALA A 82 -0.28 -0.22 7.02
CA ALA A 82 0.53 -0.83 8.07
C ALA A 82 1.39 0.22 8.80
N SER A 83 2.35 0.86 8.11
CA SER A 83 3.32 1.73 8.77
C SER A 83 2.69 2.99 9.36
N THR A 84 1.97 3.75 8.55
CA THR A 84 1.31 4.97 9.00
C THR A 84 0.25 4.65 10.04
N LEU A 85 -0.55 3.60 9.82
CA LEU A 85 -1.57 3.16 10.76
C LEU A 85 -0.97 2.83 12.14
N ALA A 86 0.16 2.11 12.19
CA ALA A 86 0.86 1.82 13.44
C ALA A 86 1.40 3.10 14.12
N LEU A 87 1.97 4.02 13.33
CA LEU A 87 2.46 5.29 13.85
C LEU A 87 1.32 6.20 14.34
N MET A 88 0.16 6.19 13.66
CA MET A 88 -1.06 6.87 14.12
C MET A 88 -1.50 6.35 15.49
N LYS A 89 -1.49 5.02 15.67
CA LYS A 89 -1.85 4.41 16.97
C LYS A 89 -0.89 4.82 18.08
N LEU A 90 0.42 4.80 17.82
CA LEU A 90 1.43 5.22 18.80
C LEU A 90 1.34 6.72 19.09
N TYR A 91 0.99 7.54 18.10
CA TYR A 91 0.75 8.97 18.27
C TYR A 91 -0.51 9.22 19.12
N ASP A 92 -1.59 8.55 18.80
CA ASP A 92 -2.88 8.64 19.51
C ASP A 92 -2.73 8.26 20.98
N GLU A 93 -1.92 7.23 21.28
CA GLU A 93 -1.55 6.79 22.63
C GLU A 93 -0.46 7.67 23.30
N LYS A 94 -0.05 8.77 22.68
CA LYS A 94 1.01 9.69 23.16
C LYS A 94 2.39 9.01 23.38
N LYS A 95 2.61 7.84 22.77
CA LYS A 95 3.89 7.11 22.82
C LYS A 95 4.90 7.59 21.77
N LEU A 96 4.43 8.34 20.77
CA LEU A 96 5.22 8.94 19.70
C LEU A 96 4.77 10.38 19.45
N LYS A 97 5.73 11.30 19.27
CA LYS A 97 5.48 12.66 18.77
C LYS A 97 6.07 12.79 17.39
N LEU A 98 5.43 13.58 16.50
CA LEU A 98 5.89 13.74 15.12
C LEU A 98 7.14 14.61 14.98
N ASP A 99 7.45 15.43 15.95
CA ASP A 99 8.69 16.19 16.06
C ASP A 99 9.88 15.36 16.60
N ASN A 100 9.62 14.16 17.11
CA ASN A 100 10.71 13.28 17.52
C ASN A 100 11.63 12.98 16.33
N THR A 101 12.94 12.97 16.59
CA THR A 101 13.92 12.63 15.55
C THR A 101 14.04 11.13 15.36
N ILE A 102 14.31 10.70 14.12
CA ILE A 102 14.51 9.28 13.81
C ILE A 102 15.66 8.66 14.63
N SER A 103 16.67 9.45 14.99
CA SER A 103 17.81 8.99 15.77
C SER A 103 17.50 8.68 17.23
N SER A 104 16.37 9.14 17.75
CA SER A 104 15.87 8.78 19.08
C SER A 104 15.46 7.31 19.12
N PHE A 105 14.95 6.79 18.00
CA PHE A 105 14.47 5.43 17.87
C PHE A 105 15.45 4.49 17.15
N GLU A 106 16.20 4.96 16.15
CA GLU A 106 17.24 4.16 15.51
C GLU A 106 18.64 4.72 15.89
N LYS A 107 19.17 4.20 17.00
CA LYS A 107 20.45 4.68 17.60
C LYS A 107 21.62 4.69 16.60
N LYS A 108 21.63 3.81 15.60
CA LYS A 108 22.69 3.75 14.57
C LYS A 108 22.70 4.98 13.68
N LEU A 109 21.60 5.76 13.61
CA LEU A 109 21.52 7.02 12.86
C LEU A 109 22.03 8.24 13.63
N ARG A 110 22.29 8.15 14.93
CA ARG A 110 22.79 9.27 15.75
C ARG A 110 24.07 9.92 15.19
N ARG A 111 24.93 9.11 14.55
CA ARG A 111 26.17 9.59 13.92
C ARG A 111 26.02 9.56 12.40
N SER A 112 24.99 10.24 11.87
CA SER A 112 24.73 10.37 10.43
C SER A 112 24.11 11.73 10.11
N ASN A 113 24.09 12.05 8.82
CA ASN A 113 23.38 13.23 8.30
C ASN A 113 21.85 13.14 8.43
N LYS A 114 21.32 12.05 8.98
CA LYS A 114 19.88 11.80 9.18
C LYS A 114 19.43 11.99 10.62
N LYS A 115 20.37 12.29 11.52
CA LYS A 115 20.13 12.31 12.99
C LYS A 115 18.96 13.21 13.41
N ASN A 116 18.80 14.34 12.76
CA ASN A 116 17.81 15.37 13.11
C ASN A 116 16.51 15.28 12.29
N THR A 117 16.39 14.33 11.34
CA THR A 117 15.16 14.17 10.55
C THR A 117 14.03 13.71 11.48
N ASN A 118 12.89 14.40 11.49
CA ASN A 118 11.75 14.07 12.31
C ASN A 118 10.70 13.22 11.54
N PHE A 119 9.74 12.65 12.28
CA PHE A 119 8.70 11.81 11.68
C PHE A 119 7.77 12.57 10.74
N HIS A 120 7.48 13.84 11.04
CA HIS A 120 6.65 14.66 10.17
C HIS A 120 7.27 14.78 8.77
N GLU A 121 8.55 15.20 8.69
CA GLU A 121 9.28 15.32 7.41
C GLU A 121 9.37 14.00 6.63
N LEU A 122 9.50 12.87 7.36
CA LEU A 122 9.57 11.54 6.76
C LEU A 122 8.23 11.10 6.16
N LEU A 123 7.12 11.37 6.87
CA LEU A 123 5.77 10.95 6.45
C LEU A 123 5.24 11.78 5.27
N ILE A 124 5.61 13.06 5.16
CA ILE A 124 5.27 13.89 3.99
C ILE A 124 6.28 13.80 2.85
N HIS A 125 7.32 12.97 2.97
CA HIS A 125 8.40 12.81 2.00
C HIS A 125 9.19 14.10 1.69
N GLN A 126 9.38 14.96 2.70
CA GLN A 126 10.18 16.20 2.60
C GLN A 126 11.45 16.14 3.47
N SER A 127 11.92 14.95 3.77
CA SER A 127 13.12 14.70 4.57
C SER A 127 14.43 14.81 3.80
N GLY A 128 14.40 14.99 2.48
CA GLY A 128 15.57 14.98 1.63
C GLY A 128 16.24 13.60 1.45
N TRP A 129 15.63 12.52 1.99
CA TRP A 129 16.19 11.18 1.80
C TRP A 129 15.98 10.71 0.36
N ILE A 130 16.97 9.98 -0.18
CA ILE A 130 16.84 9.43 -1.55
C ILE A 130 15.67 8.47 -1.64
N PRO A 131 15.07 8.30 -2.84
CA PRO A 131 13.86 7.48 -3.04
C PRO A 131 14.02 6.03 -2.59
N TYR A 132 15.08 5.35 -3.03
CA TYR A 132 15.34 3.94 -2.74
C TYR A 132 16.83 3.61 -2.89
N ILE A 133 17.22 2.43 -2.40
CA ILE A 133 18.51 1.80 -2.62
C ILE A 133 18.24 0.47 -3.31
N ASN A 134 18.86 0.25 -4.48
CA ASN A 134 18.78 -1.04 -5.16
C ASN A 134 19.60 -2.09 -4.39
N HIS A 135 19.00 -2.66 -3.32
CA HIS A 135 19.70 -3.60 -2.43
C HIS A 135 20.03 -4.92 -3.10
N GLN A 136 19.19 -5.40 -4.04
CA GLN A 136 19.38 -6.69 -4.70
C GLN A 136 20.64 -6.73 -5.59
N GLN A 137 21.03 -5.62 -6.22
CA GLN A 137 22.27 -5.60 -7.03
C GLN A 137 23.53 -5.93 -6.22
N PHE A 138 23.52 -5.64 -4.91
CA PHE A 138 24.65 -6.03 -4.05
C PHE A 138 24.68 -7.53 -3.70
N LEU A 139 23.62 -8.26 -4.05
CA LEU A 139 23.50 -9.70 -3.88
C LEU A 139 23.86 -10.47 -5.16
N ILE A 140 24.01 -9.77 -6.26
CA ILE A 140 24.34 -10.31 -7.58
C ILE A 140 25.84 -10.02 -7.89
N LYS A 141 26.52 -10.96 -8.51
CA LYS A 141 27.88 -10.79 -9.05
C LYS A 141 27.83 -10.14 -10.43
N ARG A 142 28.94 -9.63 -10.94
CA ARG A 142 29.04 -9.07 -12.30
C ARG A 142 28.56 -10.03 -13.41
N ASN A 143 28.75 -11.34 -13.23
CA ASN A 143 28.28 -12.37 -14.15
C ASN A 143 26.81 -12.80 -13.93
N GLY A 144 26.00 -12.03 -13.22
CA GLY A 144 24.58 -12.27 -12.97
C GLY A 144 24.27 -13.40 -11.97
N LYS A 145 25.27 -14.08 -11.40
CA LYS A 145 25.06 -15.14 -10.40
C LYS A 145 24.89 -14.57 -8.99
N LEU A 146 24.05 -15.18 -8.18
CA LEU A 146 23.87 -14.78 -6.78
C LEU A 146 25.13 -15.04 -5.94
N LYS A 147 25.38 -14.19 -4.96
CA LYS A 147 26.51 -14.33 -4.03
C LYS A 147 26.21 -15.42 -3.00
N LYS A 148 26.74 -16.64 -3.19
CA LYS A 148 26.51 -17.84 -2.36
C LYS A 148 26.79 -17.64 -0.86
N ARG A 149 27.65 -16.69 -0.46
CA ARG A 149 27.92 -16.37 0.95
C ARG A 149 26.74 -15.64 1.64
N LEU A 150 25.84 -15.03 0.86
CA LEU A 150 24.70 -14.24 1.36
C LEU A 150 23.37 -14.90 1.08
N ILE A 151 23.27 -15.61 -0.04
CA ILE A 151 22.06 -16.29 -0.50
C ILE A 151 22.36 -17.79 -0.70
N SER A 152 21.43 -18.63 -0.26
CA SER A 152 21.45 -20.08 -0.48
C SER A 152 20.15 -20.56 -1.14
N LYS A 153 20.21 -21.70 -1.82
CA LYS A 153 19.03 -22.38 -2.39
C LYS A 153 18.36 -23.35 -1.42
N VAL A 154 19.00 -23.61 -0.31
CA VAL A 154 18.48 -24.47 0.77
C VAL A 154 18.47 -23.68 2.08
N PRO A 155 17.56 -23.99 3.01
CA PRO A 155 17.57 -23.39 4.32
C PRO A 155 18.88 -23.70 5.07
N LYS A 156 19.40 -22.70 5.75
CA LYS A 156 20.58 -22.81 6.62
C LYS A 156 20.27 -22.13 7.95
N ASN A 157 21.06 -22.45 8.98
CA ASN A 157 20.93 -21.76 10.25
C ASN A 157 21.01 -20.23 10.05
N LYS A 158 20.11 -19.49 10.71
CA LYS A 158 20.02 -18.01 10.63
C LYS A 158 19.79 -17.48 9.20
N THR A 159 18.95 -18.16 8.41
CA THR A 159 18.45 -17.66 7.13
C THR A 159 16.94 -17.49 7.14
N ILE A 160 16.43 -16.58 6.29
CA ILE A 160 15.03 -16.34 6.05
C ILE A 160 14.70 -16.57 4.58
N LYS A 161 13.52 -17.10 4.29
CA LYS A 161 13.04 -17.38 2.94
C LYS A 161 12.62 -16.10 2.25
N ILE A 162 13.05 -15.89 0.99
CA ILE A 162 12.75 -14.69 0.19
C ILE A 162 12.11 -15.00 -1.16
N ALA A 163 12.08 -16.28 -1.54
CA ALA A 163 11.39 -16.84 -2.70
C ALA A 163 11.31 -18.36 -2.52
N ASN A 164 10.75 -19.13 -3.48
CA ASN A 164 10.56 -20.58 -3.29
C ASN A 164 11.81 -21.29 -2.80
N ASP A 165 12.93 -21.18 -3.52
CA ASP A 165 14.18 -21.85 -3.21
C ASP A 165 15.32 -20.85 -2.96
N LEU A 166 15.00 -19.71 -2.35
CA LEU A 166 15.98 -18.69 -2.03
C LEU A 166 15.87 -18.25 -0.57
N PHE A 167 17.02 -18.25 0.09
CA PHE A 167 17.18 -17.87 1.49
C PHE A 167 18.31 -16.88 1.64
N ILE A 168 18.10 -15.82 2.45
CA ILE A 168 19.11 -14.81 2.78
C ILE A 168 19.46 -14.88 4.26
N LYS A 169 20.64 -14.41 4.65
CA LYS A 169 21.02 -14.28 6.07
C LYS A 169 20.04 -13.38 6.81
N SER A 170 19.50 -13.82 7.92
CA SER A 170 18.49 -13.11 8.72
C SER A 170 18.95 -11.76 9.28
N ASN A 171 20.25 -11.56 9.46
CA ASN A 171 20.82 -10.30 9.95
C ASN A 171 21.11 -9.29 8.83
N TYR A 172 20.64 -9.51 7.60
CA TYR A 172 20.91 -8.63 6.46
C TYR A 172 20.32 -7.23 6.63
N PHE A 173 19.28 -7.07 7.45
CA PHE A 173 18.73 -5.77 7.82
C PHE A 173 19.81 -4.80 8.34
N ASN A 174 20.78 -5.26 9.12
CA ASN A 174 21.89 -4.44 9.58
C ASN A 174 22.71 -3.86 8.40
N THR A 175 22.79 -4.57 7.29
CA THR A 175 23.45 -4.09 6.06
C THR A 175 22.58 -3.05 5.34
N ILE A 176 21.27 -3.26 5.28
CA ILE A 176 20.31 -2.28 4.75
C ILE A 176 20.44 -0.97 5.53
N LEU A 177 20.34 -1.01 6.85
CA LEU A 177 20.45 0.15 7.72
C LEU A 177 21.78 0.89 7.57
N ARG A 178 22.90 0.15 7.46
CA ARG A 178 24.23 0.75 7.22
C ARG A 178 24.28 1.48 5.87
N ARG A 179 23.61 0.98 4.84
CA ARG A 179 23.52 1.65 3.54
C ARG A 179 22.64 2.89 3.62
N ILE A 180 21.47 2.80 4.25
CA ILE A 180 20.60 3.96 4.52
C ILE A 180 21.40 5.06 5.21
N LYS A 181 22.12 4.71 6.30
CA LYS A 181 22.96 5.64 7.05
C LYS A 181 23.94 6.42 6.17
N LYS A 182 24.51 5.79 5.14
CA LYS A 182 25.55 6.34 4.25
C LYS A 182 25.00 7.16 3.09
N THR A 183 23.69 7.14 2.80
CA THR A 183 23.14 7.90 1.68
C THR A 183 23.19 9.40 1.98
N LYS A 184 23.32 10.20 0.91
CA LYS A 184 23.20 11.66 1.01
C LYS A 184 21.79 12.05 1.42
N VAL A 185 21.67 13.19 2.04
CA VAL A 185 20.40 13.88 2.31
C VAL A 185 20.43 15.15 1.48
N ASP A 186 19.39 15.38 0.74
CA ASP A 186 19.18 16.64 0.03
C ASP A 186 18.68 17.68 1.06
N ASN A 187 19.32 18.83 1.11
CA ASN A 187 18.90 19.89 2.03
C ASN A 187 17.75 20.73 1.48
N SER A 188 17.29 20.43 0.27
CA SER A 188 16.10 21.04 -0.32
C SER A 188 14.85 20.53 0.40
N PRO A 189 13.90 21.39 0.80
CA PRO A 189 12.63 21.00 1.40
C PRO A 189 11.62 20.43 0.39
N ASN A 190 12.04 20.16 -0.85
CA ASN A 190 11.17 19.68 -1.90
C ASN A 190 10.69 18.25 -1.64
N TYR A 191 9.49 17.95 -2.12
CA TYR A 191 8.94 16.62 -2.12
C TYR A 191 9.83 15.64 -2.89
N LYS A 192 10.20 14.55 -2.22
CA LYS A 192 10.92 13.43 -2.83
C LYS A 192 10.44 12.12 -2.22
N TYR A 193 9.56 11.42 -2.93
CA TYR A 193 9.02 10.15 -2.45
C TYR A 193 10.14 9.18 -2.07
N SER A 194 10.17 8.75 -0.80
CA SER A 194 11.21 7.85 -0.27
C SER A 194 10.59 6.69 0.51
N GLY A 195 10.99 5.46 0.16
CA GLY A 195 10.63 4.24 0.89
C GLY A 195 11.56 3.92 2.06
N LEU A 196 12.72 4.59 2.16
CA LEU A 196 13.79 4.19 3.10
C LEU A 196 13.41 4.28 4.57
N PHE A 197 12.69 5.33 4.95
CA PHE A 197 12.19 5.47 6.32
C PHE A 197 11.26 4.33 6.69
N PHE A 198 10.34 3.99 5.80
CA PHE A 198 9.34 2.96 6.07
C PHE A 198 9.97 1.59 6.35
N CYS A 199 11.14 1.29 5.76
CA CYS A 199 11.90 0.08 6.12
C CYS A 199 12.30 0.01 7.60
N LEU A 200 12.35 1.15 8.30
CA LEU A 200 12.72 1.22 9.73
C LEU A 200 11.52 1.09 10.65
N VAL A 201 10.30 1.38 10.16
CA VAL A 201 9.07 1.42 10.97
C VAL A 201 8.80 0.13 11.75
N PRO A 202 8.98 -1.10 11.19
CA PRO A 202 8.79 -2.32 11.97
C PRO A 202 9.62 -2.37 13.26
N ASN A 203 10.88 -1.95 13.19
CA ASN A 203 11.77 -1.92 14.36
C ASN A 203 11.41 -0.80 15.34
N ILE A 204 10.96 0.36 14.84
CA ILE A 204 10.50 1.48 15.66
C ILE A 204 9.26 1.06 16.45
N VAL A 205 8.27 0.47 15.78
CA VAL A 205 7.06 -0.05 16.43
C VAL A 205 7.42 -1.08 17.48
N LYS A 206 8.29 -2.04 17.16
CA LYS A 206 8.76 -3.05 18.12
C LYS A 206 9.44 -2.43 19.34
N MET A 207 10.25 -1.39 19.15
CA MET A 207 10.96 -0.74 20.24
C MET A 207 10.00 0.01 21.18
N ILE A 208 8.95 0.65 20.63
CA ILE A 208 8.01 1.45 21.44
C ILE A 208 6.95 0.56 22.11
N SER A 209 6.45 -0.47 21.40
CA SER A 209 5.34 -1.31 21.84
C SER A 209 5.77 -2.64 22.46
N GLU A 210 7.05 -3.01 22.35
CA GLU A 210 7.62 -4.33 22.72
C GLU A 210 7.06 -5.51 21.91
N LYS A 211 6.14 -5.24 20.97
CA LYS A 211 5.50 -6.24 20.09
C LYS A 211 6.12 -6.24 18.70
N SER A 212 6.10 -7.38 18.01
CA SER A 212 6.44 -7.39 16.59
C SER A 212 5.45 -6.54 15.80
N PHE A 213 5.88 -6.01 14.67
CA PHE A 213 5.06 -5.14 13.82
C PHE A 213 3.73 -5.78 13.41
N GLU A 214 3.78 -7.08 13.05
CA GLU A 214 2.62 -7.86 12.65
C GLU A 214 1.64 -8.07 13.83
N ILE A 215 2.16 -8.42 15.01
CA ILE A 215 1.35 -8.59 16.22
C ILE A 215 0.71 -7.26 16.61
N PHE A 216 1.45 -6.16 16.59
CA PHE A 216 0.95 -4.84 16.91
C PHE A 216 -0.22 -4.44 16.01
N LEU A 217 -0.09 -4.62 14.70
CA LEU A 217 -1.15 -4.31 13.72
C LEU A 217 -2.36 -5.22 13.89
N ASN A 218 -2.13 -6.52 14.10
CA ASN A 218 -3.22 -7.48 14.27
C ASN A 218 -4.07 -7.19 15.51
N GLU A 219 -3.44 -6.96 16.67
CA GLU A 219 -4.17 -6.73 17.92
C GLU A 219 -4.88 -5.38 17.97
N ASN A 220 -4.31 -4.34 17.37
CA ASN A 220 -4.89 -3.01 17.40
C ASN A 220 -5.93 -2.77 16.31
N PHE A 221 -5.84 -3.50 15.16
CA PHE A 221 -6.66 -3.21 13.99
C PHE A 221 -7.19 -4.47 13.29
N TYR A 222 -6.35 -5.34 12.75
CA TYR A 222 -6.80 -6.32 11.76
C TYR A 222 -7.76 -7.36 12.34
N SER A 223 -7.45 -7.90 13.51
CA SER A 223 -8.30 -8.85 14.22
C SER A 223 -9.66 -8.22 14.58
N LYS A 224 -9.66 -7.01 15.12
CA LYS A 224 -10.88 -6.31 15.54
C LYS A 224 -11.77 -5.88 14.38
N LEU A 225 -11.16 -5.49 13.24
CA LEU A 225 -11.88 -5.20 12.00
C LEU A 225 -12.36 -6.47 11.28
N ASN A 226 -11.95 -7.64 11.75
CA ASN A 226 -12.19 -8.92 11.09
C ASN A 226 -11.74 -8.87 9.61
N ILE A 227 -10.45 -8.56 9.39
CA ILE A 227 -9.82 -8.47 8.07
C ILE A 227 -8.59 -9.37 7.98
N ASN A 228 -8.34 -9.90 6.77
CA ASN A 228 -7.20 -10.78 6.46
C ASN A 228 -6.10 -10.02 5.74
N LEU A 229 -5.56 -8.96 6.37
CA LEU A 229 -4.34 -8.32 5.92
C LEU A 229 -3.14 -8.99 6.60
N SER A 230 -2.17 -9.43 5.82
CA SER A 230 -1.02 -10.16 6.38
C SER A 230 0.26 -9.96 5.58
N PHE A 231 1.37 -10.02 6.28
CA PHE A 231 2.68 -10.24 5.69
C PHE A 231 2.91 -11.74 5.50
N ASN A 232 3.80 -12.10 4.55
CA ASN A 232 4.15 -13.50 4.30
C ASN A 232 2.91 -14.42 4.20
N PRO A 233 1.98 -14.16 3.27
CA PRO A 233 0.66 -14.79 3.26
C PRO A 233 0.71 -16.32 3.19
N LEU A 234 1.77 -16.92 2.65
CA LEU A 234 1.95 -18.37 2.61
C LEU A 234 2.08 -19.05 3.98
N THR A 235 2.22 -18.28 5.06
CA THR A 235 2.24 -18.84 6.43
C THR A 235 0.84 -19.21 6.92
N LYS A 236 -0.20 -18.63 6.33
CA LYS A 236 -1.59 -18.80 6.77
C LYS A 236 -2.55 -19.18 5.63
N ASN A 237 -2.14 -19.00 4.38
CA ASN A 237 -3.01 -19.16 3.22
C ASN A 237 -2.39 -20.13 2.20
N SER A 238 -3.25 -20.84 1.46
CA SER A 238 -2.83 -21.58 0.28
C SER A 238 -2.30 -20.64 -0.80
N LYS A 239 -1.34 -21.09 -1.57
CA LYS A 239 -0.77 -20.34 -2.67
C LYS A 239 -1.81 -20.00 -3.76
N ASP A 240 -2.82 -20.87 -3.92
CA ASP A 240 -3.84 -20.76 -4.97
C ASP A 240 -4.77 -19.55 -4.79
N ILE A 241 -4.87 -19.02 -3.57
CA ILE A 241 -5.66 -17.80 -3.31
C ILE A 241 -4.81 -16.52 -3.36
N ILE A 242 -3.55 -16.59 -3.76
CA ILE A 242 -2.67 -15.43 -3.83
C ILE A 242 -2.35 -15.13 -5.29
N ALA A 243 -2.66 -13.94 -5.77
CA ALA A 243 -2.31 -13.54 -7.13
C ALA A 243 -0.78 -13.42 -7.29
N PRO A 244 -0.19 -14.05 -8.32
CA PRO A 244 1.23 -13.85 -8.62
C PRO A 244 1.50 -12.43 -9.11
N THR A 245 2.75 -11.98 -8.96
CA THR A 245 3.15 -10.65 -9.40
C THR A 245 4.01 -10.73 -10.67
N GLU A 246 5.30 -10.92 -10.57
CA GLU A 246 6.25 -10.79 -11.67
C GLU A 246 7.06 -12.07 -11.91
N LEU A 247 7.36 -12.35 -13.16
CA LEU A 247 8.44 -13.27 -13.51
C LEU A 247 9.77 -12.51 -13.35
N ASP A 248 10.35 -12.57 -12.14
CA ASP A 248 11.62 -11.88 -11.81
C ASP A 248 12.79 -12.56 -12.52
N THR A 249 13.26 -11.98 -13.59
CA THR A 249 14.38 -12.49 -14.41
C THR A 249 15.76 -12.05 -13.90
N ILE A 250 15.81 -11.08 -12.98
CA ILE A 250 17.06 -10.43 -12.55
C ILE A 250 17.57 -11.01 -11.23
N PHE A 251 16.75 -10.97 -10.18
CA PHE A 251 17.17 -11.29 -8.82
C PHE A 251 16.76 -12.70 -8.40
N ARG A 252 15.46 -12.99 -8.34
CA ARG A 252 14.95 -14.29 -7.85
C ARG A 252 14.92 -15.36 -8.93
N LYS A 253 14.86 -14.97 -10.20
CA LYS A 253 14.84 -15.81 -11.41
C LYS A 253 13.74 -16.86 -11.37
N GLN A 254 12.56 -16.42 -10.95
CA GLN A 254 11.35 -17.24 -10.84
C GLN A 254 10.11 -16.36 -10.80
N LEU A 255 8.93 -16.96 -10.99
CA LEU A 255 7.67 -16.30 -10.74
C LEU A 255 7.55 -15.95 -9.25
N VAL A 256 7.32 -14.68 -8.94
CA VAL A 256 7.07 -14.19 -7.59
C VAL A 256 5.60 -14.43 -7.25
N HIS A 257 5.35 -15.47 -6.46
CA HIS A 257 4.01 -15.93 -6.12
C HIS A 257 3.94 -16.28 -4.64
N GLY A 258 3.16 -15.49 -3.87
CA GLY A 258 3.05 -15.61 -2.42
C GLY A 258 4.22 -15.00 -1.63
N PHE A 259 5.14 -14.35 -2.33
CA PHE A 259 6.23 -13.54 -1.77
C PHE A 259 6.06 -12.09 -2.20
N VAL A 260 6.50 -11.15 -1.35
CA VAL A 260 6.43 -9.72 -1.67
C VAL A 260 7.21 -9.39 -2.94
N HIS A 261 6.60 -8.57 -3.81
CA HIS A 261 7.21 -8.13 -5.06
C HIS A 261 8.45 -7.26 -4.82
N ASP A 262 8.36 -6.29 -3.90
CA ASP A 262 9.47 -5.38 -3.56
C ASP A 262 10.69 -6.16 -3.07
N GLU A 263 11.84 -5.98 -3.74
CA GLU A 263 13.06 -6.74 -3.44
C GLU A 263 13.66 -6.37 -2.08
N THR A 264 13.51 -5.12 -1.63
CA THR A 264 14.00 -4.69 -0.32
C THR A 264 13.19 -5.34 0.80
N ALA A 265 11.87 -5.32 0.67
CA ALA A 265 10.97 -5.99 1.60
C ALA A 265 11.23 -7.51 1.63
N ALA A 266 11.43 -8.15 0.47
CA ALA A 266 11.80 -9.56 0.39
C ALA A 266 13.12 -9.86 1.14
N ILE A 267 14.16 -9.05 0.90
CA ILE A 267 15.46 -9.16 1.58
C ILE A 267 15.34 -8.96 3.10
N MET A 268 14.32 -8.23 3.56
CA MET A 268 13.97 -8.06 4.97
C MET A 268 13.15 -9.24 5.54
N GLY A 269 12.80 -10.24 4.72
CA GLY A 269 12.01 -11.40 5.13
C GLY A 269 10.51 -11.26 4.93
N GLY A 270 10.10 -10.36 4.04
CA GLY A 270 8.70 -10.14 3.67
C GLY A 270 7.96 -9.18 4.60
N VAL A 271 8.49 -8.89 5.80
CA VAL A 271 7.90 -7.93 6.76
C VAL A 271 8.68 -6.63 6.68
N SER A 272 8.12 -5.64 6.00
CA SER A 272 8.70 -4.31 5.90
C SER A 272 7.62 -3.24 5.92
N GLY A 273 7.96 -2.04 6.35
CA GLY A 273 6.99 -0.95 6.39
C GLY A 273 6.78 -0.24 5.04
N ASN A 274 7.64 -0.49 4.04
CA ASN A 274 7.50 0.11 2.71
C ASN A 274 6.66 -0.72 1.75
N ALA A 275 6.60 -2.05 1.95
CA ALA A 275 5.87 -3.03 1.16
C ALA A 275 5.79 -4.36 1.92
N GLY A 276 5.01 -5.32 1.44
CA GLY A 276 4.94 -6.69 1.98
C GLY A 276 3.58 -7.08 2.54
N LEU A 277 2.65 -6.14 2.66
CA LEU A 277 1.28 -6.44 3.04
C LEU A 277 0.51 -7.03 1.85
N PHE A 278 -0.27 -8.07 2.11
CA PHE A 278 -1.21 -8.71 1.19
C PHE A 278 -2.63 -8.58 1.71
N GLY A 279 -3.60 -8.50 0.82
CA GLY A 279 -5.00 -8.40 1.18
C GLY A 279 -5.94 -8.44 -0.02
N ASN A 280 -7.24 -8.40 0.25
CA ASN A 280 -8.32 -8.32 -0.73
C ASN A 280 -9.02 -6.95 -0.68
N ALA A 281 -9.79 -6.62 -1.71
CA ALA A 281 -10.43 -5.31 -1.83
C ALA A 281 -11.47 -5.05 -0.75
N LYS A 282 -12.23 -6.06 -0.32
CA LYS A 282 -13.25 -5.94 0.73
C LYS A 282 -12.64 -5.58 2.08
N ASP A 283 -11.50 -6.19 2.44
CA ASP A 283 -10.84 -5.93 3.70
C ASP A 283 -10.18 -4.55 3.72
N ILE A 284 -9.62 -4.10 2.57
CA ILE A 284 -9.15 -2.72 2.43
C ILE A 284 -10.34 -1.74 2.49
N GLY A 285 -11.51 -2.12 1.96
CA GLY A 285 -12.74 -1.36 2.10
C GLY A 285 -13.10 -1.11 3.56
N LYS A 286 -13.11 -2.15 4.42
CA LYS A 286 -13.43 -2.02 5.85
C LYS A 286 -12.49 -1.06 6.60
N ILE A 287 -11.18 -1.20 6.40
CA ILE A 287 -10.21 -0.29 7.03
C ILE A 287 -10.32 1.13 6.47
N SER A 288 -10.68 1.29 5.19
CA SER A 288 -10.94 2.59 4.59
C SER A 288 -12.22 3.23 5.12
N GLU A 289 -13.26 2.45 5.40
CA GLU A 289 -14.48 2.92 6.08
C GLU A 289 -14.17 3.39 7.51
N MET A 290 -13.27 2.71 8.23
CA MET A 290 -12.79 3.20 9.54
C MET A 290 -12.15 4.59 9.42
N PHE A 291 -11.33 4.82 8.39
CA PHE A 291 -10.76 6.14 8.13
C PHE A 291 -11.83 7.17 7.72
N LEU A 292 -12.76 6.79 6.83
CA LEU A 292 -13.87 7.65 6.37
C LEU A 292 -14.71 8.14 7.56
N ASN A 293 -14.96 7.26 8.54
CA ASN A 293 -15.72 7.54 9.75
C ASN A 293 -14.85 8.04 10.92
N TYR A 294 -13.76 8.72 10.59
CA TYR A 294 -12.88 9.36 11.56
C TYR A 294 -12.46 8.45 12.74
N GLY A 295 -12.08 7.22 12.40
CA GLY A 295 -11.52 6.25 13.35
C GLY A 295 -12.54 5.33 14.00
N VAL A 296 -13.78 5.28 13.51
CA VAL A 296 -14.85 4.40 14.00
C VAL A 296 -15.24 3.39 12.94
N TYR A 297 -15.42 2.13 13.32
CA TYR A 297 -16.01 1.08 12.49
C TYR A 297 -16.86 0.15 13.35
N ASN A 298 -18.10 -0.14 12.94
CA ASN A 298 -19.06 -0.96 13.67
C ASN A 298 -19.20 -0.54 15.15
N ASN A 299 -19.34 0.76 15.43
CA ASN A 299 -19.44 1.37 16.75
C ASN A 299 -18.19 1.20 17.66
N GLU A 300 -17.10 0.61 17.15
CA GLU A 300 -15.83 0.55 17.87
C GLU A 300 -14.89 1.67 17.40
N ARG A 301 -14.24 2.38 18.35
CA ARG A 301 -13.26 3.41 18.05
C ARG A 301 -11.84 2.82 18.08
N PHE A 302 -11.15 2.94 16.97
CA PHE A 302 -9.77 2.48 16.76
C PHE A 302 -8.75 3.60 16.96
N LEU A 303 -9.09 4.81 16.50
CA LEU A 303 -8.28 6.02 16.56
C LEU A 303 -9.16 7.22 16.91
N SER A 304 -8.59 8.24 17.52
CA SER A 304 -9.31 9.49 17.74
C SER A 304 -9.55 10.23 16.42
N GLU A 305 -10.64 10.98 16.36
CA GLU A 305 -10.98 11.83 15.21
C GLU A 305 -9.86 12.85 14.92
N ASN A 306 -9.29 13.43 15.98
CA ASN A 306 -8.19 14.40 15.85
C ASN A 306 -6.96 13.77 15.19
N THR A 307 -6.61 12.53 15.52
CA THR A 307 -5.51 11.80 14.90
C THR A 307 -5.78 11.58 13.41
N ILE A 308 -6.97 11.12 13.04
CA ILE A 308 -7.34 10.94 11.62
C ILE A 308 -7.24 12.28 10.88
N LYS A 309 -7.89 13.34 11.36
CA LYS A 309 -7.87 14.66 10.72
C LYS A 309 -6.45 15.19 10.56
N TYR A 310 -5.62 15.08 11.59
CA TYR A 310 -4.26 15.58 11.54
C TYR A 310 -3.37 14.82 10.55
N PHE A 311 -3.48 13.49 10.48
CA PHE A 311 -2.69 12.70 9.55
C PHE A 311 -3.16 12.84 8.10
N THR A 312 -4.44 13.00 7.85
CA THR A 312 -4.98 13.12 6.49
C THR A 312 -4.96 14.55 5.96
N ASN A 313 -4.90 15.57 6.85
CA ASN A 313 -4.84 16.98 6.47
C ASN A 313 -3.94 17.79 7.43
N PRO A 314 -2.61 17.59 7.41
CA PRO A 314 -1.69 18.19 8.37
C PRO A 314 -1.45 19.70 8.17
N GLY A 315 -2.13 20.33 7.19
CA GLY A 315 -1.86 21.71 6.79
C GLY A 315 -0.62 21.85 5.89
N ASN A 316 -0.33 23.09 5.48
CA ASN A 316 0.83 23.38 4.64
C ASN A 316 2.12 23.36 5.48
N TYR A 317 2.92 22.31 5.32
CA TYR A 317 4.25 22.24 5.91
C TYR A 317 5.30 22.58 4.85
N LYS A 318 6.00 23.71 5.07
CA LYS A 318 7.15 24.20 4.28
C LYS A 318 6.94 24.54 2.80
N ASN A 319 5.91 24.05 2.10
CA ASN A 319 5.66 24.40 0.70
C ASN A 319 4.19 24.16 0.31
N ALA A 320 3.49 25.23 -0.01
CA ALA A 320 2.04 25.20 -0.32
C ALA A 320 1.68 24.49 -1.65
N LYS A 321 2.65 24.21 -2.52
CA LYS A 321 2.39 23.60 -3.84
C LYS A 321 2.23 22.07 -3.80
N GLU A 322 2.65 21.40 -2.73
CA GLU A 322 2.64 19.93 -2.63
C GLU A 322 1.94 19.52 -1.33
N THR A 323 0.63 19.56 -1.34
CA THR A 323 -0.17 19.06 -0.23
C THR A 323 -0.11 17.55 -0.18
N ARG A 324 0.30 17.01 0.97
CA ARG A 324 0.32 15.58 1.25
C ARG A 324 -0.17 15.32 2.67
N GLY A 325 -0.86 14.20 2.87
CA GLY A 325 -1.12 13.71 4.23
C GLY A 325 0.13 13.05 4.82
N LEU A 326 0.15 12.86 6.12
CA LEU A 326 1.20 12.13 6.80
C LEU A 326 1.09 10.63 6.46
N GLY A 327 1.85 10.19 5.44
CA GLY A 327 1.79 8.83 4.91
C GLY A 327 0.61 8.54 3.98
N PHE A 328 -0.13 9.59 3.54
CA PHE A 328 -1.20 9.50 2.56
C PHE A 328 -0.90 10.34 1.33
N ASP A 329 -1.31 9.89 0.17
CA ASP A 329 -1.42 10.71 -1.04
C ASP A 329 -2.67 11.60 -0.93
N LYS A 330 -2.59 12.80 -1.51
CA LYS A 330 -3.70 13.73 -1.67
C LYS A 330 -3.89 14.11 -3.14
N PRO A 331 -5.04 14.67 -3.53
CA PRO A 331 -5.19 15.21 -4.87
C PRO A 331 -4.07 16.20 -5.19
N ARG A 332 -3.51 16.08 -6.39
CA ARG A 332 -2.44 16.97 -6.87
C ARG A 332 -2.55 17.18 -8.36
N PHE A 333 -2.17 18.35 -8.84
CA PHE A 333 -2.06 18.61 -10.26
C PHE A 333 -0.86 17.89 -10.86
N ASN A 334 -1.05 17.26 -12.01
CA ASN A 334 0.05 16.70 -12.80
C ASN A 334 0.73 17.79 -13.65
N SER A 335 1.67 17.40 -14.50
CA SER A 335 2.38 18.34 -15.40
C SER A 335 1.50 18.95 -16.49
N GLN A 336 0.27 18.48 -16.66
CA GLN A 336 -0.73 18.97 -17.62
C GLN A 336 -1.85 19.74 -16.93
N ASP A 337 -1.65 20.13 -15.67
CA ASP A 337 -2.63 20.79 -14.80
C ASP A 337 -3.95 20.01 -14.60
N ILE A 338 -3.92 18.69 -14.81
CA ILE A 338 -5.03 17.78 -14.54
C ILE A 338 -4.92 17.28 -13.09
N LEU A 339 -6.02 17.36 -12.34
CA LEU A 339 -6.05 16.88 -10.95
C LEU A 339 -6.04 15.35 -10.91
N TYR A 340 -5.00 14.78 -10.30
CA TYR A 340 -4.87 13.35 -10.02
C TYR A 340 -5.40 13.05 -8.59
N PRO A 341 -6.13 11.94 -8.36
CA PRO A 341 -6.46 10.88 -9.31
C PRO A 341 -7.70 11.14 -10.17
N SER A 342 -8.53 12.15 -9.86
CA SER A 342 -9.67 12.62 -10.66
C SER A 342 -10.10 14.01 -10.21
N GLU A 343 -10.60 14.83 -11.14
CA GLU A 343 -11.14 16.18 -10.89
C GLU A 343 -12.47 16.16 -10.11
N LYS A 344 -13.17 15.02 -10.11
CA LYS A 344 -14.40 14.84 -9.35
C LYS A 344 -14.20 14.65 -7.85
N LEU A 345 -12.98 14.33 -7.43
CA LEU A 345 -12.65 14.14 -6.02
C LEU A 345 -12.46 15.48 -5.30
N SER A 346 -12.84 15.51 -4.03
CA SER A 346 -12.58 16.68 -3.20
C SER A 346 -11.09 16.82 -2.85
N MET A 347 -10.62 18.05 -2.64
CA MET A 347 -9.25 18.31 -2.17
C MET A 347 -8.96 17.74 -0.77
N ASN A 348 -10.01 17.42 -0.01
CA ASN A 348 -9.89 16.77 1.29
C ASN A 348 -9.74 15.24 1.18
N SER A 349 -9.93 14.69 -0.01
CA SER A 349 -9.78 13.26 -0.25
C SER A 349 -8.32 12.81 -0.10
N TYR A 350 -8.10 11.53 0.16
CA TYR A 350 -6.78 10.95 0.41
C TYR A 350 -6.77 9.44 0.15
N GLY A 351 -5.60 8.91 -0.09
CA GLY A 351 -5.43 7.48 -0.35
C GLY A 351 -3.98 7.10 -0.56
N HIS A 352 -3.74 6.04 -1.28
CA HIS A 352 -2.39 5.64 -1.72
C HIS A 352 -2.46 4.68 -2.91
N THR A 353 -1.35 4.59 -3.65
CA THR A 353 -1.18 3.66 -4.76
C THR A 353 -0.11 2.62 -4.46
N GLY A 354 -0.20 1.46 -5.12
CA GLY A 354 0.82 0.42 -5.09
C GLY A 354 1.41 0.14 -6.46
N PHE A 355 2.70 -0.18 -6.50
CA PHE A 355 3.44 -0.46 -7.73
C PHE A 355 2.85 -1.63 -8.53
N THR A 356 2.28 -2.60 -7.83
CA THR A 356 1.61 -3.77 -8.39
C THR A 356 0.28 -3.47 -9.10
N GLY A 357 -0.14 -2.20 -9.13
CA GLY A 357 -1.39 -1.75 -9.74
C GLY A 357 -2.52 -1.52 -8.75
N THR A 358 -2.23 -1.68 -7.47
CA THR A 358 -3.21 -1.48 -6.39
C THR A 358 -3.44 0.00 -6.11
N PHE A 359 -4.64 0.30 -5.61
CA PHE A 359 -5.11 1.66 -5.35
C PHE A 359 -6.22 1.62 -4.31
N PHE A 360 -6.22 2.56 -3.36
CA PHE A 360 -7.39 2.89 -2.57
C PHE A 360 -7.49 4.40 -2.40
N TRP A 361 -8.72 4.92 -2.29
CA TRP A 361 -8.98 6.33 -2.11
C TRP A 361 -10.23 6.54 -1.26
N ILE A 362 -10.20 7.59 -0.44
CA ILE A 362 -11.26 7.96 0.50
C ILE A 362 -11.59 9.43 0.26
N ASP A 363 -12.85 9.74 0.08
CA ASP A 363 -13.33 11.12 -0.04
C ASP A 363 -14.44 11.38 0.99
N PRO A 364 -14.11 12.00 2.14
CA PRO A 364 -15.10 12.29 3.17
C PRO A 364 -16.22 13.22 2.71
N LYS A 365 -15.95 14.15 1.76
CA LYS A 365 -16.97 15.07 1.25
C LYS A 365 -18.06 14.33 0.45
N ASN A 366 -17.66 13.30 -0.29
CA ASN A 366 -18.55 12.51 -1.15
C ASN A 366 -19.05 11.22 -0.48
N ASP A 367 -18.76 11.01 0.80
CA ASP A 367 -18.99 9.75 1.55
C ASP A 367 -18.56 8.53 0.73
N LEU A 368 -17.30 8.54 0.28
CA LEU A 368 -16.81 7.63 -0.75
C LEU A 368 -15.54 6.89 -0.30
N VAL A 369 -15.54 5.58 -0.55
CA VAL A 369 -14.36 4.72 -0.54
C VAL A 369 -14.27 4.00 -1.87
N ILE A 370 -13.08 3.97 -2.47
CA ILE A 370 -12.80 3.21 -3.70
C ILE A 370 -11.55 2.37 -3.47
N VAL A 371 -11.58 1.11 -3.88
CA VAL A 371 -10.44 0.19 -3.90
C VAL A 371 -10.38 -0.51 -5.25
N LEU A 372 -9.22 -0.49 -5.87
CA LEU A 372 -8.90 -1.29 -7.05
C LEU A 372 -7.62 -2.09 -6.76
N LEU A 373 -7.71 -3.40 -6.78
CA LEU A 373 -6.56 -4.29 -6.70
C LEU A 373 -6.33 -4.95 -8.04
N THR A 374 -5.10 -4.95 -8.51
CA THR A 374 -4.67 -5.65 -9.71
C THR A 374 -3.28 -6.26 -9.51
N ASN A 375 -2.91 -7.19 -10.34
CA ASN A 375 -1.54 -7.67 -10.46
C ASN A 375 -0.91 -7.26 -11.80
N ARG A 376 -1.00 -5.95 -12.14
CA ARG A 376 -0.54 -5.38 -13.42
C ARG A 376 0.91 -5.74 -13.78
N VAL A 377 1.73 -6.00 -12.77
CA VAL A 377 3.15 -6.35 -12.97
C VAL A 377 3.35 -7.79 -13.48
N TYR A 378 2.27 -8.57 -13.64
CA TYR A 378 2.33 -9.88 -14.25
C TYR A 378 2.20 -9.79 -15.78
N PRO A 379 3.06 -10.46 -16.55
CA PRO A 379 4.26 -11.18 -16.10
C PRO A 379 5.48 -10.27 -15.92
N TYR A 380 5.44 -8.99 -16.34
CA TYR A 380 6.56 -8.06 -16.31
C TYR A 380 6.16 -6.68 -15.80
N ARG A 381 6.99 -6.10 -14.93
CA ARG A 381 6.80 -4.76 -14.36
C ARG A 381 6.78 -3.61 -15.38
N SER A 382 7.32 -3.85 -16.58
CA SER A 382 7.30 -2.90 -17.71
C SER A 382 5.94 -2.74 -18.37
N TYR A 383 4.92 -3.52 -18.00
CA TYR A 383 3.56 -3.35 -18.49
C TYR A 383 2.93 -2.11 -17.85
N GLU A 384 2.65 -1.06 -18.64
CA GLU A 384 2.15 0.23 -18.17
C GLU A 384 0.71 0.52 -18.61
N ASN A 385 0.05 -0.41 -19.32
CA ASN A 385 -1.30 -0.27 -19.87
C ASN A 385 -2.35 0.17 -18.82
N LEU A 386 -2.17 -0.17 -17.53
CA LEU A 386 -3.04 0.32 -16.46
C LEU A 386 -3.05 1.86 -16.41
N TYR A 387 -1.90 2.49 -16.66
CA TYR A 387 -1.73 3.94 -16.63
C TYR A 387 -2.11 4.56 -17.98
N ASP A 388 -1.69 3.97 -19.09
CA ASP A 388 -1.98 4.45 -20.44
C ASP A 388 -3.48 4.46 -20.73
N LEU A 389 -4.21 3.49 -20.20
CA LEU A 389 -5.67 3.39 -20.30
C LEU A 389 -6.40 4.24 -19.27
N ASP A 390 -5.68 4.84 -18.33
CA ASP A 390 -6.20 5.71 -17.25
C ASP A 390 -7.35 5.07 -16.44
N ILE A 391 -7.20 3.77 -16.16
CA ILE A 391 -8.25 2.93 -15.54
C ILE A 391 -8.70 3.50 -14.18
N ARG A 392 -7.77 4.03 -13.37
CA ARG A 392 -8.08 4.54 -12.02
C ARG A 392 -8.99 5.76 -12.08
N ARG A 393 -8.67 6.75 -12.93
CA ARG A 393 -9.49 7.95 -13.10
C ARG A 393 -10.86 7.59 -13.65
N LYS A 394 -10.90 6.79 -14.73
CA LYS A 394 -12.16 6.36 -15.33
C LYS A 394 -13.05 5.61 -14.34
N LEU A 395 -12.47 4.75 -13.49
CA LEU A 395 -13.22 4.06 -12.43
C LEU A 395 -13.82 5.05 -11.43
N ILE A 396 -13.03 6.03 -10.96
CA ILE A 396 -13.51 7.07 -10.06
C ILE A 396 -14.64 7.86 -10.71
N ASP A 397 -14.46 8.28 -11.97
CA ASP A 397 -15.41 9.10 -12.72
C ASP A 397 -16.75 8.39 -12.99
N LEU A 398 -16.75 7.05 -13.02
CA LEU A 398 -17.97 6.24 -13.12
C LEU A 398 -18.69 6.07 -11.78
N ILE A 399 -17.96 6.14 -10.65
CA ILE A 399 -18.55 5.95 -9.32
C ILE A 399 -19.11 7.25 -8.77
N ILE A 400 -18.49 8.40 -9.06
CA ILE A 400 -18.94 9.73 -8.61
C ILE A 400 -20.02 10.28 -9.53
#